data_4da89a61d54af153136804bad2ac3e31
#
_entry.id   4da89a61d54af153136804bad2ac3e31
#
_cell.length_a   1.000
_cell.length_b   1.000
_cell.length_c   1.000
_cell.angle_alpha   90.00
_cell.angle_beta   90.00
_cell.angle_gamma   90.00
#
_symmetry.space_group_name_H-M   'P 1'
#
loop_
_entity.id
_entity.type
_entity.pdbx_description
1 polymer ?
#
loop_
_entity_poly.entity_id
_entity_poly.type
_entity_poly.pdbx_seq_one_letter_code
_entity_poly.pdbx_strand_id
1 'polypeptide(L)'
;MRRELFEYLEWLSRAPSPSSEKDQEMVDHVVHFFFDDTGLADDPLRAVGAFLYDRQEAVAVARVVAEIDQILLRYGTERPNRFYLQAPEWAELTRLAGDTYRRLVTSDTALEES
;
A
#
# COMPACT_ATOMS: atom_id res chain seq x y z
N MET A 1 -12.09 7.20 -1.78
CA MET A 1 -10.72 7.00 -1.29
C MET A 1 -10.46 5.61 -0.76
N ARG A 2 -11.37 5.02 -0.01
CA ARG A 2 -11.22 3.61 0.43
C ARG A 2 -11.12 2.64 -0.75
N ARG A 3 -11.89 2.87 -1.81
CA ARG A 3 -11.86 2.03 -3.02
C ARG A 3 -10.48 2.08 -3.69
N GLU A 4 -9.88 3.24 -3.79
CA GLU A 4 -8.54 3.38 -4.36
C GLU A 4 -7.50 2.67 -3.51
N LEU A 5 -7.64 2.76 -2.18
CA LEU A 5 -6.78 2.03 -1.26
C LEU A 5 -6.85 0.52 -1.51
N PHE A 6 -8.05 -0.03 -1.70
CA PHE A 6 -8.23 -1.43 -2.06
C PHE A 6 -7.51 -1.79 -3.36
N GLU A 7 -7.66 -0.96 -4.37
CA GLU A 7 -7.05 -1.20 -5.68
C GLU A 7 -5.52 -1.24 -5.59
N TYR A 8 -4.91 -0.32 -4.85
CA TYR A 8 -3.46 -0.30 -4.69
C TYR A 8 -2.94 -1.46 -3.83
N LEU A 9 -3.65 -1.80 -2.77
CA LEU A 9 -3.27 -2.95 -1.95
C LEU A 9 -3.38 -4.26 -2.72
N GLU A 10 -4.43 -4.41 -3.53
CA GLU A 10 -4.60 -5.57 -4.38
C GLU A 10 -3.47 -5.70 -5.39
N TRP A 11 -3.11 -4.60 -6.05
CA TRP A 11 -2.01 -4.58 -6.99
C TRP A 11 -0.68 -4.99 -6.32
N LEU A 12 -0.37 -4.43 -5.15
CA LEU A 12 0.83 -4.78 -4.40
C LEU A 12 0.84 -6.27 -4.03
N SER A 13 -0.33 -6.80 -3.64
CA SER A 13 -0.45 -8.19 -3.17
C SER A 13 -0.28 -9.23 -4.29
N ARG A 14 -0.38 -8.83 -5.54
CA ARG A 14 -0.25 -9.72 -6.70
C ARG A 14 1.18 -9.93 -7.17
N ALA A 15 2.17 -9.44 -6.44
CA ALA A 15 3.58 -9.51 -6.81
C ALA A 15 3.82 -8.95 -8.24
N PRO A 16 3.71 -7.62 -8.41
CA PRO A 16 3.86 -6.98 -9.72
C PRO A 16 5.15 -7.37 -10.43
N SER A 17 5.08 -7.47 -11.76
CA SER A 17 6.21 -7.90 -12.58
C SER A 17 7.12 -6.73 -12.94
N PRO A 18 8.45 -6.84 -12.72
CA PRO A 18 9.37 -5.80 -13.16
C PRO A 18 9.47 -5.69 -14.69
N SER A 19 9.00 -6.69 -15.42
CA SER A 19 9.00 -6.70 -16.89
C SER A 19 7.77 -6.00 -17.48
N SER A 20 6.73 -5.74 -16.69
CA SER A 20 5.50 -5.12 -17.16
C SER A 20 5.62 -3.60 -17.08
N GLU A 21 5.49 -2.91 -18.22
CA GLU A 21 5.48 -1.44 -18.25
C GLU A 21 4.35 -0.87 -17.41
N LYS A 22 3.17 -1.51 -17.45
CA LYS A 22 2.02 -1.08 -16.66
C LYS A 22 2.31 -1.17 -15.17
N ASP A 23 2.94 -2.25 -14.72
CA ASP A 23 3.31 -2.40 -13.32
C ASP A 23 4.38 -1.39 -12.92
N GLN A 24 5.33 -1.08 -13.82
CA GLN A 24 6.33 -0.05 -13.55
C GLN A 24 5.68 1.31 -13.35
N GLU A 25 4.69 1.67 -14.17
CA GLU A 25 3.96 2.93 -14.01
C GLU A 25 3.18 2.98 -12.70
N MET A 26 2.64 1.85 -12.24
CA MET A 26 1.88 1.78 -11.01
C MET A 26 2.71 2.09 -9.77
N VAL A 27 4.03 1.90 -9.80
CA VAL A 27 4.90 2.26 -8.68
C VAL A 27 4.77 3.75 -8.35
N ASP A 28 4.80 4.61 -9.36
CA ASP A 28 4.64 6.05 -9.16
C ASP A 28 3.27 6.39 -8.57
N HIS A 29 2.23 5.75 -9.06
CA HIS A 29 0.86 5.98 -8.57
C HIS A 29 0.71 5.56 -7.10
N VAL A 30 1.28 4.42 -6.72
CA VAL A 30 1.23 3.93 -5.33
C VAL A 30 1.96 4.87 -4.39
N VAL A 31 3.17 5.29 -4.75
CA VAL A 31 3.96 6.21 -3.91
C VAL A 31 3.21 7.53 -3.76
N HIS A 32 2.71 8.08 -4.85
CA HIS A 32 1.97 9.33 -4.83
C HIS A 32 0.69 9.23 -3.96
N PHE A 33 -0.03 8.13 -4.09
CA PHE A 33 -1.24 7.89 -3.30
C PHE A 33 -0.96 7.90 -1.80
N PHE A 34 0.03 7.14 -1.34
CA PHE A 34 0.30 7.01 0.10
C PHE A 34 1.01 8.23 0.69
N PHE A 35 1.87 8.89 -0.07
CA PHE A 35 2.72 9.95 0.48
C PHE A 35 2.20 11.36 0.19
N ASP A 36 1.53 11.56 -0.94
CA ASP A 36 1.10 12.91 -1.35
C ASP A 36 -0.41 13.10 -1.26
N ASP A 37 -1.21 12.17 -1.78
CA ASP A 37 -2.67 12.37 -1.92
C ASP A 37 -3.45 12.16 -0.64
N THR A 38 -3.08 11.17 0.17
CA THR A 38 -3.89 10.74 1.31
C THR A 38 -3.35 11.17 2.66
N GLY A 39 -2.08 11.56 2.73
CA GLY A 39 -1.41 11.83 4.00
C GLY A 39 -1.25 10.61 4.88
N LEU A 40 -1.50 9.39 4.37
CA LEU A 40 -1.36 8.16 5.15
C LEU A 40 0.06 7.93 5.65
N ALA A 41 1.05 8.40 4.89
CA ALA A 41 2.45 8.31 5.31
C ALA A 41 2.75 9.16 6.55
N ASP A 42 2.06 10.30 6.68
CA ASP A 42 2.27 11.20 7.80
C ASP A 42 1.53 10.72 9.05
N ASP A 43 0.25 10.37 8.91
CA ASP A 43 -0.56 9.97 10.06
C ASP A 43 -1.74 9.09 9.61
N PRO A 44 -1.55 7.76 9.57
CA PRO A 44 -2.64 6.85 9.20
C PRO A 44 -3.86 6.91 10.12
N LEU A 45 -3.66 7.30 11.41
CA LEU A 45 -4.77 7.38 12.37
C LEU A 45 -5.79 8.46 12.00
N ARG A 46 -5.37 9.50 11.27
CA ARG A 46 -6.30 10.54 10.79
C ARG A 46 -7.37 10.00 9.84
N ALA A 47 -7.08 8.89 9.18
CA ALA A 47 -8.01 8.29 8.24
C ALA A 47 -9.12 7.49 8.92
N VAL A 48 -8.99 7.20 10.22
CA VAL A 48 -10.03 6.51 11.00
C VAL A 48 -11.25 7.43 11.10
N GLY A 49 -12.42 6.90 10.69
CA GLY A 49 -13.63 7.69 10.60
C GLY A 49 -13.83 8.38 9.25
N ALA A 50 -12.77 8.54 8.44
CA ALA A 50 -12.87 9.05 7.08
C ALA A 50 -13.01 7.90 6.08
N PHE A 51 -11.95 7.13 5.85
CA PHE A 51 -11.99 5.97 4.95
C PHE A 51 -11.38 4.70 5.54
N LEU A 52 -10.89 4.74 6.77
CA LEU A 52 -10.55 3.56 7.56
C LEU A 52 -11.56 3.43 8.70
N TYR A 53 -11.92 2.21 9.04
CA TYR A 53 -12.98 1.96 10.02
C TYR A 53 -12.49 1.94 11.46
N ASP A 54 -11.26 1.51 11.69
CA ASP A 54 -10.72 1.38 13.03
C ASP A 54 -9.19 1.53 13.08
N ARG A 55 -8.68 1.54 14.30
CA ARG A 55 -7.25 1.69 14.55
C ARG A 55 -6.44 0.51 14.02
N GLN A 56 -7.00 -0.70 14.02
CA GLN A 56 -6.30 -1.88 13.51
C GLN A 56 -6.05 -1.77 12.01
N GLU A 57 -7.00 -1.24 11.27
CA GLU A 57 -6.80 -0.95 9.84
C GLU A 57 -5.69 0.08 9.65
N ALA A 58 -5.68 1.14 10.47
CA ALA A 58 -4.65 2.16 10.40
C ALA A 58 -3.26 1.59 10.69
N VAL A 59 -3.13 0.70 11.66
CA VAL A 59 -1.86 0.04 11.98
C VAL A 59 -1.39 -0.83 10.81
N ALA A 60 -2.30 -1.57 10.18
CA ALA A 60 -1.96 -2.41 9.04
C ALA A 60 -1.47 -1.58 7.85
N VAL A 61 -2.17 -0.48 7.54
CA VAL A 61 -1.78 0.45 6.48
C VAL A 61 -0.43 1.09 6.81
N ALA A 62 -0.21 1.46 8.08
CA ALA A 62 1.05 2.06 8.50
C ALA A 62 2.24 1.15 8.23
N ARG A 63 2.08 -0.17 8.37
CA ARG A 63 3.14 -1.13 8.06
C ARG A 63 3.48 -1.17 6.58
N VAL A 64 2.47 -1.10 5.72
CA VAL A 64 2.68 -1.01 4.26
C VAL A 64 3.45 0.26 3.92
N VAL A 65 3.02 1.39 4.45
CA VAL A 65 3.66 2.69 4.21
C VAL A 65 5.11 2.68 4.70
N ALA A 66 5.34 2.13 5.90
CA ALA A 66 6.68 2.06 6.49
C ALA A 66 7.63 1.23 5.62
N GLU A 67 7.15 0.14 5.04
CA GLU A 67 7.96 -0.70 4.15
C GLU A 67 8.30 0.03 2.85
N ILE A 68 7.34 0.74 2.26
CA ILE A 68 7.61 1.58 1.09
C ILE A 68 8.66 2.64 1.42
N ASP A 69 8.51 3.30 2.58
CA ASP A 69 9.43 4.34 3.02
C ASP A 69 10.85 3.79 3.19
N GLN A 70 11.00 2.60 3.77
CA GLN A 70 12.29 1.96 3.94
C GLN A 70 12.97 1.64 2.60
N ILE A 71 12.20 1.18 1.63
CA ILE A 71 12.72 0.91 0.30
C ILE A 71 13.25 2.23 -0.32
N LEU A 72 12.47 3.30 -0.22
CA LEU A 72 12.87 4.59 -0.77
C LEU A 72 14.09 5.19 -0.05
N LEU A 73 14.17 5.03 1.28
CA LEU A 73 15.31 5.50 2.05
C LEU A 73 16.59 4.73 1.71
N ARG A 74 16.47 3.41 1.50
CA ARG A 74 17.62 2.56 1.21
C ARG A 74 18.17 2.78 -0.19
N TYR A 75 17.31 2.92 -1.18
CA TYR A 75 17.69 2.97 -2.59
C TYR A 75 17.57 4.34 -3.23
N GLY A 76 16.95 5.31 -2.54
CA GLY A 76 16.67 6.64 -3.09
C GLY A 76 15.43 6.67 -3.95
N THR A 77 15.03 7.86 -4.38
CA THR A 77 13.78 8.07 -5.13
C THR A 77 14.02 8.20 -6.64
N GLU A 78 15.26 8.11 -7.08
CA GLU A 78 15.64 8.37 -8.48
C GLU A 78 15.93 7.10 -9.30
N ARG A 79 15.71 5.93 -8.71
CA ARG A 79 15.90 4.66 -9.42
C ARG A 79 14.75 4.41 -10.39
N PRO A 80 14.99 3.69 -11.50
CA PRO A 80 13.89 3.26 -12.37
C PRO A 80 12.89 2.40 -11.58
N ASN A 81 11.61 2.51 -11.91
CA ASN A 81 10.57 1.77 -11.19
C ASN A 81 10.79 0.26 -11.24
N ARG A 82 11.32 -0.26 -12.33
CA ARG A 82 11.72 -1.66 -12.47
C ARG A 82 12.67 -2.11 -11.35
N PHE A 83 13.57 -1.21 -10.93
CA PHE A 83 14.53 -1.50 -9.86
C PHE A 83 13.83 -1.83 -8.54
N TYR A 84 12.82 -1.04 -8.17
CA TYR A 84 12.07 -1.25 -6.93
C TYR A 84 11.31 -2.57 -6.96
N LEU A 85 10.70 -2.90 -8.09
CA LEU A 85 9.97 -4.15 -8.25
C LEU A 85 10.88 -5.39 -8.15
N GLN A 86 12.16 -5.24 -8.43
CA GLN A 86 13.16 -6.32 -8.32
C GLN A 86 13.83 -6.36 -6.95
N ALA A 87 13.64 -5.36 -6.10
CA ALA A 87 14.30 -5.29 -4.80
C ALA A 87 13.80 -6.43 -3.90
N PRO A 88 14.69 -7.08 -3.11
CA PRO A 88 14.27 -8.15 -2.21
C PRO A 88 13.19 -7.72 -1.22
N GLU A 89 13.23 -6.47 -0.77
CA GLU A 89 12.27 -5.91 0.18
C GLU A 89 10.86 -5.84 -0.40
N TRP A 90 10.72 -5.84 -1.73
CA TRP A 90 9.40 -5.79 -2.37
C TRP A 90 8.56 -7.03 -2.04
N ALA A 91 9.19 -8.18 -1.83
CA ALA A 91 8.48 -9.40 -1.42
C ALA A 91 7.78 -9.22 -0.06
N GLU A 92 8.44 -8.56 0.89
CA GLU A 92 7.84 -8.25 2.20
C GLU A 92 6.70 -7.23 2.05
N LEU A 93 6.87 -6.23 1.19
CA LEU A 93 5.81 -5.27 0.90
C LEU A 93 4.58 -5.98 0.31
N THR A 94 4.78 -6.92 -0.59
CA THR A 94 3.70 -7.73 -1.18
C THR A 94 2.95 -8.49 -0.09
N ARG A 95 3.67 -9.11 0.84
CA ARG A 95 3.07 -9.85 1.96
C ARG A 95 2.25 -8.94 2.86
N LEU A 96 2.81 -7.80 3.24
CA LEU A 96 2.13 -6.83 4.11
C LEU A 96 0.87 -6.27 3.44
N ALA A 97 0.96 -5.98 2.15
CA ALA A 97 -0.19 -5.48 1.39
C ALA A 97 -1.31 -6.52 1.32
N GLY A 98 -0.96 -7.79 1.14
CA GLY A 98 -1.92 -8.89 1.14
C GLY A 98 -2.63 -9.05 2.48
N ASP A 99 -1.88 -8.98 3.57
CA ASP A 99 -2.44 -9.06 4.92
C ASP A 99 -3.39 -7.88 5.19
N THR A 100 -2.99 -6.68 4.80
CA THR A 100 -3.80 -5.48 4.96
C THR A 100 -5.07 -5.54 4.12
N TYR A 101 -4.95 -5.99 2.88
CA TYR A 101 -6.10 -6.16 1.98
C TYR A 101 -7.14 -7.11 2.61
N ARG A 102 -6.70 -8.26 3.12
CA ARG A 102 -7.60 -9.24 3.75
C ARG A 102 -8.28 -8.65 4.97
N ARG A 103 -7.58 -7.85 5.77
CA ARG A 103 -8.17 -7.19 6.94
C ARG A 103 -9.27 -6.21 6.54
N LEU A 104 -9.03 -5.41 5.50
CA LEU A 104 -10.03 -4.45 5.02
C LEU A 104 -11.26 -5.17 4.46
N VAL A 105 -11.06 -6.25 3.71
CA VAL A 105 -12.16 -7.08 3.19
C VAL A 105 -12.98 -7.68 4.34
N THR A 106 -12.32 -8.18 5.37
CA THR A 106 -12.98 -8.74 6.56
C THR A 106 -13.83 -7.68 7.26
N SER A 107 -13.32 -6.47 7.42
CA SER A 107 -14.06 -5.36 8.03
C SER A 107 -15.31 -5.00 7.21
N ASP A 108 -15.18 -4.92 5.89
CA ASP A 108 -16.31 -4.62 5.01
C ASP A 108 -17.38 -5.72 5.07
N THR A 109 -16.97 -6.98 5.06
CA THR A 109 -17.89 -8.13 5.17
C THR A 109 -18.63 -8.11 6.50
N ALA A 110 -17.93 -7.82 7.60
CA ALA A 110 -18.56 -7.72 8.91
C ALA A 110 -19.62 -6.63 8.98
N LEU A 111 -19.36 -5.48 8.33
CA LEU A 111 -20.34 -4.38 8.25
C LEU A 111 -21.55 -4.75 7.41
N GLU A 112 -21.37 -5.48 6.31
CA GLU A 112 -22.46 -5.94 5.46
C GLU A 112 -23.34 -6.97 6.17
N GLU A 113 -22.76 -7.81 7.03
CA GLU A 113 -23.49 -8.83 7.81
C GLU A 113 -24.22 -8.26 9.01
N SER A 114 -23.84 -7.10 9.47
CA SER A 114 -24.49 -6.45 10.62
C SER A 114 -25.62 -5.53 10.22
#